data_d37c33a75bb7f6cc92258fda6b84bf90
#
_entry.id   d37c33a75bb7f6cc92258fda6b84bf90
#
_cell.length_a   1.000
_cell.length_b   1.000
_cell.length_c   1.000
_cell.angle_alpha   90.00
_cell.angle_beta   90.00
_cell.angle_gamma   90.00
#
_symmetry.space_group_name_H-M   'P 1'
#
loop_
_entity.id
_entity.type
_entity.pdbx_description
1 polymer ?
#
loop_
_entity_poly.entity_id
_entity_poly.type
_entity_poly.pdbx_seq_one_letter_code
_entity_poly.pdbx_strand_id
1 'polypeptide(L)'
;VFEADLLISNPKIITKYHYTSDFLAIKKDRTDDWCFIVKDGVIVEEKVGGLDCWQMVGISYWNEEDGHKLSDDIKMTYEQPGGKERYWEQVPLVFCKKHYKVEVRECQENDIIEIDTFRELKAIDKTYDV
;
A
#
# COMPACT_ATOMS: atom_id res chain seq x y z
N VAL A 1 -6.92 4.06 -3.08
CA VAL A 1 -7.27 3.04 -2.09
C VAL A 1 -6.57 3.32 -0.78
N PHE A 2 -7.31 3.27 0.30
CA PHE A 2 -6.81 3.46 1.66
C PHE A 2 -7.17 2.24 2.50
N GLU A 3 -6.25 1.77 3.32
CA GLU A 3 -6.58 0.85 4.39
C GLU A 3 -7.33 1.58 5.50
N ALA A 4 -8.26 0.88 6.17
CA ALA A 4 -9.22 1.53 7.07
C ALA A 4 -8.66 1.89 8.45
N ASP A 5 -7.48 1.38 8.79
CA ASP A 5 -6.81 1.55 10.09
C ASP A 5 -5.73 2.65 10.09
N LEU A 6 -5.75 3.51 9.07
CA LEU A 6 -4.77 4.57 8.90
C LEU A 6 -5.32 5.94 9.31
N LEU A 7 -4.52 6.69 10.03
CA LEU A 7 -4.71 8.12 10.28
C LEU A 7 -3.68 8.91 9.47
N ILE A 8 -4.14 9.75 8.57
CA ILE A 8 -3.27 10.62 7.77
C ILE A 8 -2.99 11.88 8.58
N SER A 9 -1.79 12.00 9.15
CA SER A 9 -1.39 13.15 9.95
C SER A 9 -0.86 14.31 9.12
N ASN A 10 -0.37 14.03 7.91
CA ASN A 10 0.07 15.03 6.96
C ASN A 10 -0.74 14.94 5.66
N PRO A 11 -1.78 15.76 5.48
CA PRO A 11 -2.63 15.69 4.30
C PRO A 11 -1.92 16.04 2.99
N LYS A 12 -0.74 16.63 3.04
CA LYS A 12 0.06 16.98 1.85
C LYS A 12 0.56 15.75 1.09
N ILE A 13 0.59 14.57 1.71
CA ILE A 13 0.93 13.33 1.01
C ILE A 13 -0.14 12.91 0.00
N ILE A 14 -1.37 13.39 0.17
CA ILE A 14 -2.46 13.17 -0.77
C ILE A 14 -2.42 14.28 -1.82
N THR A 15 -2.13 13.90 -3.05
CA THR A 15 -2.05 14.84 -4.17
C THR A 15 -3.22 14.67 -5.11
N LYS A 16 -3.60 15.77 -5.76
CA LYS A 16 -4.73 15.80 -6.69
C LYS A 16 -4.38 15.15 -8.03
N TYR A 17 -3.13 15.27 -8.44
CA TYR A 17 -2.68 14.83 -9.77
C TYR A 17 -1.64 13.72 -9.65
N HIS A 18 -1.89 12.63 -10.38
CA HIS A 18 -0.97 11.52 -10.56
C HIS A 18 -0.89 11.19 -12.04
N TYR A 19 0.28 10.82 -12.52
CA TYR A 19 0.49 10.44 -13.92
C TYR A 19 0.44 8.93 -14.13
N THR A 20 0.81 8.17 -13.09
CA THR A 20 0.85 6.71 -13.10
C THR A 20 0.22 6.18 -11.84
N SER A 21 -0.13 4.90 -11.83
CA SER A 21 -0.53 4.22 -10.61
C SER A 21 0.66 4.15 -9.66
N ASP A 22 0.43 4.39 -8.38
CA ASP A 22 1.50 4.44 -7.39
C ASP A 22 1.06 3.96 -6.00
N PHE A 23 2.06 3.57 -5.22
CA PHE A 23 1.92 3.32 -3.78
C PHE A 23 2.76 4.31 -2.99
N LEU A 24 2.19 4.85 -1.92
CA LEU A 24 2.96 5.54 -0.91
C LEU A 24 3.79 4.54 -0.12
N ALA A 25 5.04 4.88 0.13
CA ALA A 25 5.95 4.03 0.88
C ALA A 25 7.00 4.87 1.61
N ILE A 26 7.58 4.27 2.65
CA ILE A 26 8.62 4.88 3.46
C ILE A 26 9.94 4.17 3.18
N LYS A 27 10.98 4.92 2.81
CA LYS A 27 12.32 4.35 2.62
C LYS A 27 12.87 3.88 3.96
N LYS A 28 13.29 2.62 4.02
CA LYS A 28 13.83 1.97 5.21
C LYS A 28 15.16 1.28 4.92
N ASP A 29 16.11 1.39 5.86
CA ASP A 29 17.31 0.57 5.83
C ASP A 29 16.97 -0.89 6.11
N ARG A 30 16.00 -1.10 7.01
CA ARG A 30 15.48 -2.42 7.38
C ARG A 30 14.03 -2.29 7.83
N THR A 31 13.21 -3.28 7.47
CA THR A 31 11.86 -3.46 7.99
C THR A 31 11.51 -4.94 8.13
N ASP A 32 10.64 -5.26 9.07
CA ASP A 32 10.06 -6.61 9.22
C ASP A 32 8.63 -6.68 8.63
N ASP A 33 8.12 -5.58 8.13
CA ASP A 33 6.79 -5.43 7.56
C ASP A 33 6.77 -5.63 6.05
N TRP A 34 5.59 -5.56 5.43
CA TRP A 34 5.43 -5.57 3.98
C TRP A 34 6.23 -4.43 3.35
N CYS A 35 7.01 -4.77 2.34
CA CYS A 35 7.85 -3.79 1.66
C CYS A 35 8.00 -4.09 0.18
N PHE A 36 8.49 -3.07 -0.54
CA PHE A 36 8.72 -3.13 -1.97
C PHE A 36 10.21 -3.04 -2.27
N ILE A 37 10.66 -3.83 -3.22
CA ILE A 37 11.92 -3.60 -3.91
C ILE A 37 11.60 -2.78 -5.16
N VAL A 38 12.31 -1.67 -5.32
CA VAL A 38 12.05 -0.68 -6.37
C VAL A 38 13.27 -0.54 -7.27
N LYS A 39 13.05 -0.52 -8.57
CA LYS A 39 14.07 -0.28 -9.58
C LYS A 39 13.59 0.82 -10.52
N ASP A 40 14.39 1.88 -10.65
CA ASP A 40 14.05 3.04 -11.48
C ASP A 40 12.65 3.64 -11.15
N GLY A 41 12.31 3.70 -9.86
CA GLY A 41 11.03 4.22 -9.39
C GLY A 41 9.85 3.24 -9.49
N VAL A 42 10.04 2.06 -10.08
CA VAL A 42 9.00 1.06 -10.32
C VAL A 42 9.13 -0.10 -9.33
N ILE A 43 8.01 -0.51 -8.75
CA ILE A 43 7.95 -1.68 -7.88
C ILE A 43 8.21 -2.94 -8.70
N VAL A 44 9.25 -3.68 -8.35
CA VAL A 44 9.62 -4.94 -9.01
C VAL A 44 9.35 -6.17 -8.16
N GLU A 45 9.23 -6.02 -6.85
CA GLU A 45 8.95 -7.13 -5.93
C GLU A 45 8.22 -6.61 -4.68
N GLU A 46 7.28 -7.40 -4.18
CA GLU A 46 6.64 -7.22 -2.87
C GLU A 46 6.99 -8.41 -1.98
N LYS A 47 7.38 -8.12 -0.74
CA LYS A 47 7.75 -9.17 0.23
C LYS A 47 7.52 -8.71 1.67
N VAL A 48 7.57 -9.67 2.60
CA VAL A 48 7.55 -9.39 4.04
C VAL A 48 8.99 -9.33 4.54
N GLY A 49 9.38 -8.17 5.06
CA GLY A 49 10.72 -7.93 5.59
C GLY A 49 11.78 -7.71 4.51
N GLY A 50 12.72 -6.86 4.78
CA GLY A 50 13.81 -6.58 3.86
C GLY A 50 14.79 -5.55 4.35
N LEU A 51 15.90 -5.46 3.61
CA LEU A 51 16.96 -4.45 3.79
C LEU A 51 16.94 -3.51 2.58
N ASP A 52 17.22 -2.24 2.84
CA ASP A 52 17.27 -1.20 1.79
C ASP A 52 16.05 -1.25 0.87
N CYS A 53 14.87 -1.09 1.45
CA CYS A 53 13.58 -1.28 0.80
C CYS A 53 12.59 -0.17 1.12
N TRP A 54 11.41 -0.27 0.54
CA TRP A 54 10.30 0.67 0.70
C TRP A 54 9.16 0.02 1.48
N GLN A 55 8.97 0.43 2.72
CA GLN A 55 7.88 -0.10 3.55
C GLN A 55 6.53 0.41 3.05
N MET A 56 5.59 -0.51 2.79
CA MET A 56 4.22 -0.20 2.38
C MET A 56 3.46 0.48 3.51
N VAL A 57 2.69 1.51 3.19
CA VAL A 57 1.87 2.23 4.18
C VAL A 57 0.36 2.08 3.95
N GLY A 58 -0.06 1.37 2.91
CA GLY A 58 -1.46 1.05 2.69
C GLY A 58 -2.26 2.12 1.93
N ILE A 59 -1.61 3.03 1.23
CA ILE A 59 -2.26 4.04 0.39
C ILE A 59 -1.75 3.91 -1.03
N SER A 60 -2.66 3.79 -1.99
CA SER A 60 -2.33 3.69 -3.40
C SER A 60 -3.27 4.50 -4.28
N TYR A 61 -2.76 4.93 -5.40
CA TYR A 61 -3.53 5.54 -6.48
C TYR A 61 -3.50 4.64 -7.71
N TRP A 62 -4.64 4.51 -8.37
CA TRP A 62 -4.79 3.74 -9.61
C TRP A 62 -5.38 4.64 -10.67
N ASN A 63 -4.72 4.77 -11.81
CA ASN A 63 -5.30 5.49 -12.94
C ASN A 63 -6.52 4.73 -13.49
N GLU A 64 -7.29 5.37 -14.33
CA GLU A 64 -8.56 4.80 -14.81
C GLU A 64 -8.36 3.46 -15.54
N GLU A 65 -7.40 3.37 -16.42
CA GLU A 65 -7.09 2.15 -17.15
C GLU A 65 -6.69 1.01 -16.22
N ASP A 66 -5.76 1.28 -15.31
CA ASP A 66 -5.31 0.29 -14.33
C ASP A 66 -6.42 -0.08 -13.33
N GLY A 67 -7.25 0.87 -12.93
CA GLY A 67 -8.39 0.61 -12.06
C GLY A 67 -9.40 -0.36 -12.68
N HIS A 68 -9.69 -0.23 -13.94
CA HIS A 68 -10.56 -1.18 -14.66
C HIS A 68 -9.93 -2.56 -14.77
N LYS A 69 -8.66 -2.65 -15.15
CA LYS A 69 -7.92 -3.92 -15.20
C LYS A 69 -7.88 -4.58 -13.81
N LEU A 70 -7.66 -3.79 -12.78
CA LEU A 70 -7.56 -4.28 -11.41
C LEU A 70 -8.84 -4.96 -10.94
N SER A 71 -10.00 -4.39 -11.26
CA SER A 71 -11.30 -5.00 -10.94
C SER A 71 -11.43 -6.39 -11.55
N ASP A 72 -11.08 -6.54 -12.82
CA ASP A 72 -11.16 -7.81 -13.53
C ASP A 72 -10.11 -8.82 -13.02
N ASP A 73 -8.91 -8.38 -12.80
CA ASP A 73 -7.79 -9.23 -12.32
C ASP A 73 -8.04 -9.74 -10.89
N ILE A 74 -8.62 -8.91 -10.02
CA ILE A 74 -9.01 -9.33 -8.67
C ILE A 74 -10.08 -10.42 -8.73
N LYS A 75 -11.13 -10.23 -9.52
CA LYS A 75 -12.18 -11.24 -9.70
C LYS A 75 -11.60 -12.55 -10.20
N MET A 76 -10.78 -12.50 -11.25
CA MET A 76 -10.14 -13.67 -11.82
C MET A 76 -9.27 -14.40 -10.79
N THR A 77 -8.44 -13.68 -10.05
CA THR A 77 -7.54 -14.25 -9.04
C THR A 77 -8.32 -14.90 -7.90
N TYR A 78 -9.41 -14.26 -7.43
CA TYR A 78 -10.21 -14.76 -6.32
C TYR A 78 -11.04 -16.00 -6.69
N GLU A 79 -11.32 -16.21 -7.97
CA GLU A 79 -11.98 -17.41 -8.47
C GLU A 79 -11.04 -18.62 -8.57
N GLN A 80 -9.72 -18.39 -8.54
CA GLN A 80 -8.72 -19.47 -8.55
C GLN A 80 -8.64 -20.16 -7.19
N PRO A 81 -8.21 -21.45 -7.14
CA PRO A 81 -7.97 -22.14 -5.87
C PRO A 81 -7.00 -21.36 -4.97
N GLY A 82 -7.41 -21.08 -3.73
CA GLY A 82 -6.64 -20.27 -2.78
C GLY A 82 -6.65 -18.76 -3.04
N GLY A 83 -7.36 -18.29 -4.07
CA GLY A 83 -7.39 -16.87 -4.42
C GLY A 83 -7.99 -15.97 -3.34
N LYS A 84 -8.99 -16.44 -2.62
CA LYS A 84 -9.63 -15.68 -1.54
C LYS A 84 -8.76 -15.45 -0.30
N GLU A 85 -7.66 -16.17 -0.18
CA GLU A 85 -6.69 -16.03 0.90
C GLU A 85 -5.61 -14.99 0.59
N ARG A 86 -5.66 -14.40 -0.60
CA ARG A 86 -4.69 -13.42 -1.08
C ARG A 86 -5.09 -12.01 -0.67
N TYR A 87 -4.09 -11.20 -0.33
CA TYR A 87 -4.31 -9.76 -0.19
C TYR A 87 -4.52 -9.14 -1.58
N TRP A 88 -5.39 -8.14 -1.67
CA TRP A 88 -5.75 -7.56 -2.96
C TRP A 88 -4.54 -6.97 -3.71
N GLU A 89 -3.60 -6.35 -2.98
CA GLU A 89 -2.40 -5.74 -3.58
C GLU A 89 -1.44 -6.76 -4.19
N GLN A 90 -1.53 -8.03 -3.77
CA GLN A 90 -0.75 -9.09 -4.39
C GLN A 90 -1.20 -9.37 -5.83
N VAL A 91 -2.43 -9.02 -6.18
CA VAL A 91 -2.93 -9.19 -7.56
C VAL A 91 -2.10 -8.38 -8.55
N PRO A 92 -2.03 -7.03 -8.44
CA PRO A 92 -1.25 -6.24 -9.38
C PRO A 92 0.27 -6.34 -9.17
N LEU A 93 0.74 -6.67 -7.97
CA LEU A 93 2.16 -6.65 -7.66
C LEU A 93 2.85 -8.00 -7.76
N VAL A 94 2.10 -9.10 -7.75
CA VAL A 94 2.64 -10.46 -7.80
C VAL A 94 1.98 -11.29 -8.89
N PHE A 95 0.68 -11.55 -8.81
CA PHE A 95 0.00 -12.52 -9.68
C PHE A 95 -0.23 -12.02 -11.10
N CYS A 96 -0.61 -10.77 -11.26
CA CYS A 96 -0.84 -10.12 -12.54
C CYS A 96 0.20 -9.03 -12.82
N LYS A 97 1.37 -9.13 -12.25
CA LYS A 97 2.45 -8.13 -12.30
C LYS A 97 2.76 -7.63 -13.72
N LYS A 98 2.66 -8.48 -14.73
CA LYS A 98 2.93 -8.10 -16.11
C LYS A 98 1.91 -7.12 -16.71
N HIS A 99 0.74 -6.98 -16.09
CA HIS A 99 -0.32 -6.06 -16.54
C HIS A 99 -0.09 -4.62 -16.08
N TYR A 100 0.78 -4.39 -15.09
CA TYR A 100 0.90 -3.12 -14.39
C TYR A 100 2.33 -2.61 -14.34
N LYS A 101 2.42 -1.28 -14.35
CA LYS A 101 3.64 -0.56 -13.99
C LYS A 101 3.27 0.37 -12.84
N VAL A 102 3.67 0.00 -11.62
CA VAL A 102 3.32 0.73 -10.41
C VAL A 102 4.56 1.39 -9.83
N GLU A 103 4.49 2.69 -9.63
CA GLU A 103 5.58 3.48 -9.07
C GLU A 103 5.45 3.63 -7.55
N VAL A 104 6.53 4.02 -6.91
CA VAL A 104 6.56 4.37 -5.49
C VAL A 104 6.56 5.89 -5.36
N ARG A 105 5.75 6.40 -4.42
CA ARG A 105 5.83 7.77 -3.93
C ARG A 105 6.31 7.77 -2.49
N GLU A 106 7.32 8.56 -2.21
CA GLU A 106 7.90 8.64 -0.85
C GLU A 106 7.01 9.46 0.09
N CYS A 107 6.80 8.92 1.30
CA CYS A 107 6.31 9.67 2.45
C CYS A 107 7.20 9.39 3.66
N GLN A 108 7.00 10.15 4.73
CA GLN A 108 7.78 10.04 5.96
C GLN A 108 7.00 9.28 7.04
N GLU A 109 7.70 8.72 8.02
CA GLU A 109 7.09 7.92 9.08
C GLU A 109 5.96 8.62 9.82
N ASN A 110 6.10 9.93 10.05
CA ASN A 110 5.11 10.71 10.79
C ASN A 110 3.93 11.19 9.95
N ASP A 111 3.94 10.95 8.64
CA ASP A 111 2.86 11.38 7.73
C ASP A 111 1.60 10.53 7.91
N ILE A 112 1.75 9.28 8.32
CA ILE A 112 0.67 8.31 8.48
C ILE A 112 0.87 7.54 9.79
N ILE A 113 -0.22 7.32 10.52
CA ILE A 113 -0.25 6.53 11.75
C ILE A 113 -1.17 5.34 11.54
N GLU A 114 -0.66 4.13 11.74
CA GLU A 114 -1.44 2.90 11.74
C GLU A 114 -2.05 2.67 13.13
N ILE A 115 -3.32 2.30 13.19
CA ILE A 115 -4.06 2.07 14.43
C ILE A 115 -4.50 0.60 14.45
N ASP A 116 -3.74 -0.25 15.12
CA ASP A 116 -4.01 -1.69 15.19
C ASP A 116 -4.76 -2.09 16.47
N THR A 117 -4.68 -1.27 17.52
CA THR A 117 -5.25 -1.59 18.82
C THR A 117 -6.11 -0.45 19.39
N PHE A 118 -7.04 -0.82 20.25
CA PHE A 118 -7.85 0.16 20.97
C PHE A 118 -6.99 1.08 21.86
N ARG A 119 -5.88 0.56 22.37
CA ARG A 119 -4.92 1.36 23.14
C ARG A 119 -4.29 2.47 22.30
N GLU A 120 -3.92 2.15 21.07
CA GLU A 120 -3.37 3.13 20.11
C GLU A 120 -4.42 4.18 19.74
N LEU A 121 -5.66 3.76 19.52
CA LEU A 121 -6.77 4.68 19.25
C LEU A 121 -6.98 5.65 20.41
N LYS A 122 -6.99 5.17 21.66
CA LYS A 122 -7.11 6.01 22.85
C LYS A 122 -5.98 7.02 23.01
N ALA A 123 -4.77 6.65 22.60
CA ALA A 123 -3.61 7.54 22.66
C ALA A 123 -3.76 8.73 21.70
N ILE A 124 -4.47 8.54 20.58
CA ILE A 124 -4.71 9.57 19.56
C ILE A 124 -5.97 10.38 19.88
N ASP A 125 -7.05 9.71 20.27
CA ASP A 125 -8.35 10.31 20.53
C ASP A 125 -8.84 9.94 21.93
N LYS A 126 -8.73 10.89 22.87
CA LYS A 126 -9.08 10.69 24.27
C LYS A 126 -10.58 10.52 24.52
N THR A 127 -11.43 10.78 23.53
CA THR A 127 -12.88 10.53 23.67
C THR A 127 -13.18 9.03 23.85
N TYR A 128 -12.27 8.16 23.44
CA TYR A 128 -12.34 6.72 23.65
C TYR A 128 -11.75 6.26 25.00
N ASP A 129 -11.25 7.19 25.79
CA ASP A 129 -10.73 6.87 27.13
C ASP A 129 -11.86 6.89 28.15
N VAL A 130 -12.51 5.74 28.29
CA VAL A 130 -13.62 5.49 29.20
C VAL A 130 -13.23 4.61 30.36
#